data_6dcb6e8bd6d1e2d2b26f6ebb48aee6db
#
_entry.id   6dcb6e8bd6d1e2d2b26f6ebb48aee6db
#
_cell.length_a   1.000
_cell.length_b   1.000
_cell.length_c   1.000
_cell.angle_alpha   90.00
_cell.angle_beta   90.00
_cell.angle_gamma   90.00
#
_symmetry.space_group_name_H-M   'P 1'
#
loop_
_entity.id
_entity.type
_entity.pdbx_description
1 polymer ?
#
loop_
_entity_poly.entity_id
_entity_poly.type
_entity_poly.pdbx_seq_one_letter_code
_entity_poly.pdbx_strand_id
1 'polypeptide(L)'
;DEAFDKWKSGYYEEFFDSSWQQDISDMVIRDRNHPSVILWSIGNELAEAKLKDDTGIERAGMLQDFVHQLDPSRLVMLALQPGFEDKFASVTDVLGYNYMEPRLIYDKKKYPERICLISESYPYYSSIREFDSRDYDEKNPWNYVMEHEYICGSFMWTGVDYIGESSGWPSKGWPSAP
;
A
#
# COMPACT_ATOMS: atom_id res chain seq x y z
N ASP A 1 10.18 2.67 2.18
CA ASP A 1 10.19 3.26 0.84
C ASP A 1 9.41 2.41 -0.15
N GLU A 2 8.87 3.02 -1.18
CA GLU A 2 8.08 2.39 -2.23
C GLU A 2 8.73 2.57 -3.60
N ALA A 3 8.83 1.47 -4.35
CA ALA A 3 9.42 1.48 -5.69
C ALA A 3 8.43 1.91 -6.77
N PHE A 4 7.18 1.44 -6.68
CA PHE A 4 6.16 1.66 -7.70
C PHE A 4 4.78 1.83 -7.07
N ASP A 5 4.02 2.81 -7.52
CA ASP A 5 2.59 2.85 -7.24
C ASP A 5 1.87 1.74 -8.04
N LYS A 6 2.04 1.71 -9.35
CA LYS A 6 1.46 0.70 -10.24
C LYS A 6 2.53 0.05 -11.12
N TRP A 7 2.33 -1.22 -11.52
CA TRP A 7 3.29 -1.91 -12.40
C TRP A 7 2.94 -1.71 -13.87
N LYS A 8 1.84 -2.33 -14.31
CA LYS A 8 1.41 -2.38 -15.70
C LYS A 8 0.14 -1.58 -15.96
N SER A 9 -0.08 -0.54 -15.17
CA SER A 9 -1.14 0.41 -15.37
C SER A 9 -0.66 1.83 -15.04
N GLY A 10 -1.25 2.82 -15.67
CA GLY A 10 -0.85 4.21 -15.50
C GLY A 10 0.45 4.57 -16.24
N TYR A 11 1.12 5.60 -15.76
CA TYR A 11 2.24 6.22 -16.46
C TYR A 11 3.51 5.36 -16.52
N TYR A 12 3.67 4.40 -15.62
CA TYR A 12 4.87 3.57 -15.55
C TYR A 12 4.79 2.30 -16.41
N GLU A 13 3.61 1.97 -16.95
CA GLU A 13 3.38 0.74 -17.73
C GLU A 13 4.36 0.55 -18.88
N GLU A 14 4.63 1.62 -19.63
CA GLU A 14 5.54 1.59 -20.80
C GLU A 14 7.00 1.34 -20.40
N PHE A 15 7.38 1.73 -19.19
CA PHE A 15 8.76 1.68 -18.71
C PHE A 15 9.05 0.46 -17.84
N PHE A 16 8.02 -0.19 -17.28
CA PHE A 16 8.19 -1.25 -16.31
C PHE A 16 9.17 -2.33 -16.78
N ASP A 17 8.94 -2.94 -17.95
CA ASP A 17 9.74 -4.07 -18.42
C ASP A 17 11.22 -3.71 -18.68
N SER A 18 11.51 -2.47 -19.00
CA SER A 18 12.87 -2.00 -19.29
C SER A 18 13.61 -1.41 -18.07
N SER A 19 12.89 -0.99 -17.05
CA SER A 19 13.47 -0.12 -16.01
C SER A 19 13.31 -0.64 -14.59
N TRP A 20 12.42 -1.59 -14.30
CA TRP A 20 12.08 -2.01 -12.94
C TRP A 20 13.30 -2.46 -12.11
N GLN A 21 14.26 -3.18 -12.72
CA GLN A 21 15.45 -3.63 -11.99
C GLN A 21 16.36 -2.47 -11.58
N GLN A 22 16.54 -1.52 -12.50
CA GLN A 22 17.36 -0.35 -12.23
C GLN A 22 16.71 0.53 -11.15
N ASP A 23 15.42 0.77 -11.26
CA ASP A 23 14.69 1.64 -10.32
C ASP A 23 14.66 1.07 -8.91
N ILE A 24 14.41 -0.25 -8.76
CA ILE A 24 14.53 -0.92 -7.45
C ILE A 24 15.97 -0.87 -6.93
N SER A 25 16.96 -1.13 -7.79
CA SER A 25 18.36 -1.07 -7.39
C SER A 25 18.75 0.30 -6.87
N ASP A 26 18.37 1.34 -7.58
CA ASP A 26 18.68 2.72 -7.22
C ASP A 26 18.03 3.10 -5.90
N MET A 27 16.76 2.76 -5.69
CA MET A 27 16.07 2.98 -4.43
C MET A 27 16.73 2.24 -3.27
N VAL A 28 16.91 0.93 -3.40
CA VAL A 28 17.42 0.10 -2.29
C VAL A 28 18.86 0.47 -1.97
N ILE A 29 19.74 0.63 -2.97
CA ILE A 29 21.14 0.98 -2.75
C ILE A 29 21.29 2.35 -2.10
N ARG A 30 20.48 3.33 -2.52
CA ARG A 30 20.46 4.66 -1.93
C ARG A 30 20.04 4.63 -0.46
N ASP A 31 18.98 3.88 -0.14
CA ASP A 31 18.24 4.06 1.11
C ASP A 31 18.46 2.95 2.16
N ARG A 32 19.04 1.79 1.79
CA ARG A 32 19.22 0.65 2.72
C ARG A 32 20.09 0.95 3.95
N ASN A 33 20.89 2.02 3.92
CA ASN A 33 21.70 2.44 5.07
C ASN A 33 20.97 3.45 5.97
N HIS A 34 19.75 3.85 5.63
CA HIS A 34 18.93 4.73 6.46
C HIS A 34 18.17 3.91 7.50
N PRO A 35 18.41 4.12 8.81
CA PRO A 35 17.75 3.35 9.86
C PRO A 35 16.24 3.63 9.96
N SER A 36 15.75 4.73 9.38
CA SER A 36 14.32 5.05 9.30
C SER A 36 13.58 4.23 8.25
N VAL A 37 14.27 3.64 7.29
CA VAL A 37 13.66 2.71 6.34
C VAL A 37 13.53 1.35 7.01
N ILE A 38 12.32 0.96 7.35
CA ILE A 38 12.03 -0.29 8.06
C ILE A 38 11.46 -1.38 7.15
N LEU A 39 10.99 -1.02 5.97
CA LEU A 39 10.21 -1.87 5.08
C LEU A 39 10.34 -1.38 3.64
N TRP A 40 10.34 -2.31 2.69
CA TRP A 40 10.31 -2.02 1.25
C TRP A 40 8.92 -2.30 0.69
N SER A 41 8.33 -1.34 -0.03
CA SER A 41 7.08 -1.54 -0.77
C SER A 41 7.38 -1.71 -2.25
N ILE A 42 6.79 -2.73 -2.89
CA ILE A 42 6.98 -3.03 -4.30
C ILE A 42 5.74 -2.73 -5.15
N GLY A 43 4.72 -2.15 -4.58
CA GLY A 43 3.54 -1.72 -5.32
C GLY A 43 2.33 -1.38 -4.45
N ASN A 44 1.46 -0.56 -5.02
CA ASN A 44 0.25 -0.07 -4.37
C ASN A 44 -0.97 -0.25 -5.26
N GLU A 45 -2.07 -0.78 -4.70
CA GLU A 45 -3.39 -0.91 -5.32
C GLU A 45 -3.39 -1.47 -6.75
N LEU A 46 -2.64 -2.54 -6.94
CA LEU A 46 -2.37 -3.12 -8.24
C LEU A 46 -3.62 -3.70 -8.90
N ALA A 47 -3.81 -3.42 -10.17
CA ALA A 47 -4.87 -4.04 -10.98
C ALA A 47 -4.67 -5.56 -11.07
N GLU A 48 -3.43 -6.02 -11.16
CA GLU A 48 -3.03 -7.41 -11.22
C GLU A 48 -3.49 -8.23 -10.02
N ALA A 49 -3.64 -7.60 -8.86
CA ALA A 49 -4.14 -8.26 -7.64
C ALA A 49 -5.59 -8.74 -7.75
N LYS A 50 -6.34 -8.23 -8.70
CA LYS A 50 -7.74 -8.59 -8.98
C LYS A 50 -7.89 -9.58 -10.13
N LEU A 51 -6.80 -9.92 -10.83
CA LEU A 51 -6.81 -10.89 -11.91
C LEU A 51 -6.84 -12.32 -11.36
N LYS A 52 -7.51 -13.19 -12.08
CA LYS A 52 -7.61 -14.61 -11.71
C LYS A 52 -6.44 -15.46 -12.21
N ASP A 53 -5.62 -14.90 -13.10
CA ASP A 53 -4.39 -15.53 -13.55
C ASP A 53 -3.23 -15.35 -12.54
N ASP A 54 -2.11 -15.95 -12.80
CA ASP A 54 -0.96 -15.93 -11.90
C ASP A 54 0.10 -14.87 -12.25
N THR A 55 -0.15 -14.06 -13.29
CA THR A 55 0.81 -13.05 -13.78
C THR A 55 1.22 -12.06 -12.68
N GLY A 56 0.25 -11.59 -11.90
CA GLY A 56 0.52 -10.67 -10.80
C GLY A 56 1.32 -11.33 -9.67
N ILE A 57 1.05 -12.61 -9.38
CA ILE A 57 1.75 -13.41 -8.37
C ILE A 57 3.20 -13.61 -8.77
N GLU A 58 3.43 -14.03 -10.00
CA GLU A 58 4.78 -14.25 -10.53
C GLU A 58 5.60 -12.95 -10.50
N ARG A 59 4.98 -11.83 -10.87
CA ARG A 59 5.63 -10.52 -10.83
C ARG A 59 5.94 -10.08 -9.40
N ALA A 60 5.01 -10.22 -8.47
CA ALA A 60 5.24 -9.90 -7.06
C ALA A 60 6.40 -10.72 -6.47
N GLY A 61 6.42 -12.03 -6.74
CA GLY A 61 7.51 -12.91 -6.31
C GLY A 61 8.85 -12.47 -6.88
N MET A 62 8.91 -12.22 -8.19
CA MET A 62 10.11 -11.74 -8.86
C MET A 62 10.66 -10.43 -8.26
N LEU A 63 9.79 -9.46 -8.00
CA LEU A 63 10.17 -8.18 -7.42
C LEU A 63 10.66 -8.33 -5.98
N GLN A 64 9.96 -9.12 -5.16
CA GLN A 64 10.37 -9.41 -3.79
C GLN A 64 11.73 -10.10 -3.74
N ASP A 65 11.92 -11.14 -4.54
CA ASP A 65 13.19 -11.85 -4.60
C ASP A 65 14.36 -10.94 -4.98
N PHE A 66 14.11 -10.01 -5.90
CA PHE A 66 15.12 -9.05 -6.31
C PHE A 66 15.46 -8.04 -5.20
N VAL A 67 14.45 -7.54 -4.47
CA VAL A 67 14.70 -6.68 -3.30
C VAL A 67 15.50 -7.43 -2.24
N HIS A 68 15.16 -8.68 -1.93
CA HIS A 68 15.88 -9.48 -0.95
C HIS A 68 17.35 -9.77 -1.36
N GLN A 69 17.64 -9.84 -2.67
CA GLN A 69 19.04 -9.95 -3.14
C GLN A 69 19.84 -8.67 -2.85
N LEU A 70 19.21 -7.51 -2.87
CA LEU A 70 19.83 -6.22 -2.61
C LEU A 70 19.89 -5.86 -1.12
N ASP A 71 18.84 -6.23 -0.38
CA ASP A 71 18.72 -6.05 1.07
C ASP A 71 17.95 -7.20 1.74
N PRO A 72 18.66 -8.24 2.21
CA PRO A 72 18.05 -9.37 2.90
C PRO A 72 17.62 -9.06 4.35
N SER A 73 17.88 -7.85 4.82
CA SER A 73 17.63 -7.48 6.22
C SER A 73 16.25 -6.93 6.51
N ARG A 74 15.53 -6.53 5.47
CA ARG A 74 14.20 -5.92 5.59
C ARG A 74 13.14 -6.72 4.84
N LEU A 75 11.92 -6.69 5.39
CA LEU A 75 10.77 -7.33 4.77
C LEU A 75 10.24 -6.50 3.59
N VAL A 76 9.58 -7.20 2.68
CA VAL A 76 8.96 -6.62 1.48
C VAL A 76 7.44 -6.69 1.59
N MET A 77 6.77 -5.62 1.21
CA MET A 77 5.32 -5.50 1.26
C MET A 77 4.69 -5.17 -0.10
N LEU A 78 3.41 -5.48 -0.19
CA LEU A 78 2.46 -4.94 -1.15
C LEU A 78 1.32 -4.27 -0.41
N ALA A 79 0.89 -3.10 -0.87
CA ALA A 79 -0.33 -2.44 -0.42
C ALA A 79 -1.49 -2.79 -1.35
N LEU A 80 -2.55 -3.37 -0.81
CA LEU A 80 -3.69 -3.85 -1.58
C LEU A 80 -4.98 -3.09 -1.25
N GLN A 81 -5.80 -2.90 -2.29
CA GLN A 81 -7.14 -2.30 -2.20
C GLN A 81 -8.23 -3.38 -2.19
N PRO A 82 -9.50 -3.04 -1.87
CA PRO A 82 -10.59 -4.01 -1.88
C PRO A 82 -10.72 -4.76 -3.21
N GLY A 83 -11.02 -6.05 -3.11
CA GLY A 83 -11.25 -6.94 -4.27
C GLY A 83 -10.04 -7.73 -4.75
N PHE A 84 -8.93 -7.72 -4.02
CA PHE A 84 -7.79 -8.59 -4.32
C PHE A 84 -8.12 -10.08 -4.09
N GLU A 85 -7.47 -10.94 -4.87
CA GLU A 85 -7.57 -12.40 -4.71
C GLU A 85 -6.69 -12.88 -3.55
N ASP A 86 -7.22 -13.76 -2.68
CA ASP A 86 -6.54 -14.25 -1.48
C ASP A 86 -5.14 -14.83 -1.77
N LYS A 87 -4.97 -15.50 -2.91
CA LYS A 87 -3.69 -16.06 -3.34
C LYS A 87 -2.61 -14.99 -3.53
N PHE A 88 -2.99 -13.80 -4.00
CA PHE A 88 -2.07 -12.69 -4.21
C PHE A 88 -1.51 -12.15 -2.89
N ALA A 89 -2.32 -12.17 -1.85
CA ALA A 89 -1.94 -11.68 -0.54
C ALA A 89 -0.92 -12.56 0.21
N SER A 90 -0.54 -13.70 -0.35
CA SER A 90 0.41 -14.65 0.28
C SER A 90 1.79 -14.63 -0.37
N VAL A 91 2.04 -13.70 -1.30
CA VAL A 91 3.29 -13.66 -2.07
C VAL A 91 4.37 -12.90 -1.33
N THR A 92 4.02 -11.78 -0.70
CA THR A 92 4.98 -10.91 -0.02
C THR A 92 5.06 -11.19 1.48
N ASP A 93 6.19 -10.81 2.09
CA ASP A 93 6.40 -10.99 3.53
C ASP A 93 5.36 -10.27 4.37
N VAL A 94 4.94 -9.08 3.94
CA VAL A 94 3.98 -8.22 4.64
C VAL A 94 2.86 -7.82 3.69
N LEU A 95 1.64 -7.85 4.20
CA LEU A 95 0.48 -7.34 3.48
C LEU A 95 0.01 -6.02 4.05
N GLY A 96 0.00 -4.99 3.20
CA GLY A 96 -0.61 -3.69 3.47
C GLY A 96 -2.09 -3.68 3.07
N TYR A 97 -2.93 -3.15 3.94
CA TYR A 97 -4.37 -3.00 3.72
C TYR A 97 -4.72 -1.52 3.58
N ASN A 98 -5.18 -1.13 2.38
CA ASN A 98 -5.66 0.23 2.15
C ASN A 98 -7.14 0.31 2.44
N TYR A 99 -7.52 1.09 3.47
CA TYR A 99 -8.92 1.33 3.87
C TYR A 99 -9.74 0.06 4.14
N MET A 100 -9.09 -0.98 4.66
CA MET A 100 -9.70 -2.31 4.83
C MET A 100 -9.49 -2.88 6.23
N GLU A 101 -9.54 -2.07 7.27
CA GLU A 101 -9.29 -2.48 8.65
C GLU A 101 -10.17 -3.69 9.08
N PRO A 102 -11.48 -3.71 8.80
CA PRO A 102 -12.31 -4.89 9.12
C PRO A 102 -11.88 -6.14 8.34
N ARG A 103 -11.42 -6.00 7.09
CA ARG A 103 -10.93 -7.12 6.28
C ARG A 103 -9.61 -7.64 6.84
N LEU A 104 -8.70 -6.78 7.29
CA LEU A 104 -7.45 -7.18 7.95
C LEU A 104 -7.74 -8.10 9.14
N ILE A 105 -8.69 -7.71 10.00
CA ILE A 105 -9.08 -8.51 11.17
C ILE A 105 -9.65 -9.87 10.77
N TYR A 106 -10.50 -9.91 9.76
CA TYR A 106 -11.03 -11.16 9.23
C TYR A 106 -9.92 -12.06 8.68
N ASP A 107 -9.04 -11.51 7.87
CA ASP A 107 -7.94 -12.24 7.24
C ASP A 107 -6.94 -12.75 8.27
N LYS A 108 -6.65 -11.99 9.32
CA LYS A 108 -5.77 -12.44 10.40
C LYS A 108 -6.33 -13.64 11.16
N LYS A 109 -7.65 -13.74 11.33
CA LYS A 109 -8.29 -14.93 11.90
C LYS A 109 -8.16 -16.15 10.98
N LYS A 110 -8.24 -15.94 9.67
CA LYS A 110 -8.11 -16.99 8.65
C LYS A 110 -6.66 -17.41 8.40
N TYR A 111 -5.73 -16.45 8.50
CA TYR A 111 -4.31 -16.60 8.22
C TYR A 111 -3.46 -16.03 9.38
N PRO A 112 -3.35 -16.76 10.50
CA PRO A 112 -2.71 -16.23 11.72
C PRO A 112 -1.25 -15.79 11.56
N GLU A 113 -0.49 -16.43 10.68
CA GLU A 113 0.92 -16.08 10.44
C GLU A 113 1.13 -14.83 9.58
N ARG A 114 0.10 -14.35 8.91
CA ARG A 114 0.25 -13.20 8.02
C ARG A 114 0.67 -11.96 8.80
N ILE A 115 1.77 -11.34 8.38
CA ILE A 115 2.19 -10.04 8.89
C ILE A 115 1.41 -8.96 8.16
N CYS A 116 0.73 -8.11 8.92
CA CYS A 116 -0.21 -7.14 8.38
C CYS A 116 0.05 -5.73 8.92
N LEU A 117 -0.17 -4.73 8.09
CA LEU A 117 -0.26 -3.35 8.51
C LEU A 117 -1.38 -2.63 7.75
N ILE A 118 -1.81 -1.48 8.23
CA ILE A 118 -2.73 -0.60 7.53
C ILE A 118 -1.86 0.36 6.72
N SER A 119 -1.74 0.10 5.41
CA SER A 119 -0.84 0.86 4.52
C SER A 119 -1.43 2.20 4.08
N GLU A 120 -2.77 2.30 4.05
CA GLU A 120 -3.48 3.57 3.94
C GLU A 120 -4.72 3.54 4.81
N SER A 121 -4.92 4.58 5.58
CA SER A 121 -6.15 4.82 6.35
C SER A 121 -6.61 6.25 6.14
N TYR A 122 -7.92 6.47 6.31
CA TYR A 122 -8.46 7.82 6.28
C TYR A 122 -7.95 8.62 7.47
N PRO A 123 -7.60 9.90 7.27
CA PRO A 123 -7.42 10.80 8.39
C PRO A 123 -8.75 10.91 9.15
N TYR A 124 -8.70 10.97 10.48
CA TYR A 124 -9.88 11.22 11.28
C TYR A 124 -10.35 12.66 11.03
N TYR A 125 -11.41 12.80 10.28
CA TYR A 125 -12.08 14.09 10.13
C TYR A 125 -13.03 14.30 11.30
N SER A 126 -12.69 15.22 12.17
CA SER A 126 -13.71 15.81 13.01
C SER A 126 -14.75 16.48 12.11
N SER A 127 -15.99 16.53 12.54
CA SER A 127 -17.23 16.99 11.90
C SER A 127 -17.19 18.30 11.08
N ILE A 128 -16.04 18.79 10.67
CA ILE A 128 -15.86 20.06 9.95
C ILE A 128 -16.20 19.95 8.46
N ARG A 129 -16.34 18.72 7.92
CA ARG A 129 -16.74 18.53 6.52
C ARG A 129 -18.08 17.83 6.41
N GLU A 130 -19.12 18.63 6.28
CA GLU A 130 -20.49 18.19 5.95
C GLU A 130 -20.63 17.54 4.55
N PHE A 131 -19.52 17.24 3.84
CA PHE A 131 -19.56 16.89 2.44
C PHE A 131 -18.98 15.51 2.09
N ASP A 132 -18.56 14.72 3.05
CA ASP A 132 -18.14 13.39 2.74
C ASP A 132 -19.29 12.40 2.94
N SER A 133 -19.91 11.99 1.84
CA SER A 133 -21.02 11.03 1.81
C SER A 133 -20.55 9.57 1.96
N ARG A 134 -19.27 9.35 2.26
CA ARG A 134 -18.78 8.01 2.59
C ARG A 134 -19.16 7.71 4.02
N ASP A 135 -19.89 6.62 4.22
CA ASP A 135 -20.11 6.03 5.54
C ASP A 135 -18.73 5.59 6.10
N TYR A 136 -17.99 6.53 6.64
CA TYR A 136 -16.84 6.17 7.46
C TYR A 136 -17.36 5.43 8.67
N ASP A 137 -16.79 4.28 8.91
CA ASP A 137 -16.87 3.68 10.24
C ASP A 137 -16.52 4.80 11.24
N GLU A 138 -17.40 5.09 12.18
CA GLU A 138 -17.19 6.13 13.20
C GLU A 138 -15.91 5.90 14.01
N LYS A 139 -15.30 4.74 13.81
CA LYS A 139 -14.08 4.31 14.49
C LYS A 139 -12.85 4.91 13.82
N ASN A 140 -12.10 5.68 14.61
CA ASN A 140 -10.79 6.14 14.19
C ASN A 140 -9.91 4.94 13.78
N PRO A 141 -9.31 4.91 12.58
CA PRO A 141 -8.45 3.81 12.12
C PRO A 141 -7.35 3.43 13.11
N TRP A 142 -6.81 4.37 13.86
CA TRP A 142 -5.81 4.10 14.90
C TRP A 142 -6.33 3.20 16.03
N ASN A 143 -7.64 3.18 16.29
CA ASN A 143 -8.22 2.30 17.29
C ASN A 143 -8.01 0.81 16.94
N TYR A 144 -7.96 0.46 15.64
CA TYR A 144 -7.66 -0.91 15.21
C TYR A 144 -6.24 -1.32 15.61
N VAL A 145 -5.28 -0.41 15.50
CA VAL A 145 -3.90 -0.65 15.94
C VAL A 145 -3.84 -0.84 17.45
N MET A 146 -4.56 0.00 18.20
CA MET A 146 -4.57 -0.07 19.68
C MET A 146 -5.28 -1.30 20.24
N GLU A 147 -6.27 -1.82 19.53
CA GLU A 147 -7.06 -2.98 19.97
C GLU A 147 -6.46 -4.33 19.56
N HIS A 148 -5.53 -4.32 18.59
CA HIS A 148 -5.02 -5.55 18.00
C HIS A 148 -3.48 -5.54 17.89
N GLU A 149 -2.81 -6.19 18.84
CA GLU A 149 -1.34 -6.26 18.94
C GLU A 149 -0.64 -6.81 17.68
N TYR A 150 -1.37 -7.52 16.83
CA TYR A 150 -0.85 -8.08 15.57
C TYR A 150 -0.87 -7.09 14.39
N ILE A 151 -1.44 -5.90 14.57
CA ILE A 151 -1.38 -4.85 13.56
C ILE A 151 -0.15 -4.00 13.81
N CYS A 152 0.83 -4.08 12.90
CA CYS A 152 2.14 -3.42 13.08
C CYS A 152 2.07 -1.90 13.13
N GLY A 153 1.02 -1.31 12.56
CA GLY A 153 0.82 0.13 12.53
C GLY A 153 -0.14 0.56 11.43
N SER A 154 -0.30 1.88 11.30
CA SER A 154 -1.15 2.50 10.29
C SER A 154 -0.45 3.72 9.69
N PHE A 155 -0.56 3.86 8.37
CA PHE A 155 -0.17 5.05 7.64
C PHE A 155 -1.42 5.80 7.20
N MET A 156 -1.46 7.08 7.49
CA MET A 156 -2.59 7.94 7.13
C MET A 156 -2.39 8.50 5.72
N TRP A 157 -3.39 8.37 4.86
CA TRP A 157 -3.43 9.00 3.56
C TRP A 157 -4.41 10.19 3.56
N THR A 158 -3.94 11.45 3.51
CA THR A 158 -2.53 11.79 3.64
C THR A 158 -2.34 12.74 4.82
N GLY A 159 -1.10 12.91 5.26
CA GLY A 159 -0.77 13.81 6.38
C GLY A 159 -0.87 15.29 6.03
N VAL A 160 -1.04 15.65 4.76
CA VAL A 160 -1.20 17.03 4.26
C VAL A 160 -2.25 17.09 3.16
N ASP A 161 -2.97 18.21 3.08
CA ASP A 161 -3.92 18.45 1.98
C ASP A 161 -3.18 18.68 0.66
N TYR A 162 -3.80 18.26 -0.43
CA TYR A 162 -3.26 18.54 -1.75
C TYR A 162 -3.40 20.02 -2.10
N ILE A 163 -2.31 20.60 -2.57
CA ILE A 163 -2.25 21.96 -3.07
C ILE A 163 -2.19 21.91 -4.60
N GLY A 164 -3.16 22.53 -5.28
CA GLY A 164 -3.22 22.55 -6.75
C GLY A 164 -4.17 21.52 -7.34
N GLU A 165 -3.72 20.78 -8.35
CA GLU A 165 -4.54 19.85 -9.12
C GLU A 165 -4.58 18.47 -8.49
N SER A 166 -5.47 18.27 -7.53
CA SER A 166 -5.55 17.01 -6.78
C SER A 166 -6.46 15.96 -7.42
N SER A 167 -7.35 16.32 -8.33
CA SER A 167 -8.30 15.37 -8.92
C SER A 167 -8.73 15.76 -10.33
N GLY A 168 -7.75 15.92 -11.22
CA GLY A 168 -7.98 16.30 -12.60
C GLY A 168 -8.18 17.81 -12.82
N TRP A 169 -7.98 18.24 -14.06
CA TRP A 169 -8.13 19.64 -14.46
C TRP A 169 -9.44 19.88 -15.22
N PRO A 170 -10.18 20.96 -14.92
CA PRO A 170 -10.03 21.85 -13.78
C PRO A 170 -10.58 21.25 -12.48
N SER A 171 -9.81 21.34 -11.41
CA SER A 171 -10.26 20.97 -10.07
C SER A 171 -11.39 21.88 -9.61
N LYS A 172 -12.48 21.30 -9.13
CA LYS A 172 -13.67 22.04 -8.69
C LYS A 172 -13.65 22.46 -7.22
N GLY A 173 -12.62 22.16 -6.50
CA GLY A 173 -12.51 22.44 -5.07
C GLY A 173 -11.09 22.81 -4.64
N TRP A 174 -10.97 23.78 -3.78
CA TRP A 174 -9.75 24.18 -3.11
C TRP A 174 -10.03 24.53 -1.65
N PRO A 175 -9.21 24.04 -0.71
CA PRO A 175 -8.32 22.88 -0.86
C PRO A 175 -9.12 21.60 -1.05
N SER A 176 -8.66 20.71 -1.92
CA SER A 176 -9.24 19.38 -1.99
C SER A 176 -8.51 18.48 -1.02
N ALA A 177 -9.25 17.88 -0.13
CA ALA A 177 -8.73 16.79 0.67
C ALA A 177 -8.67 15.51 -0.14
N PRO A 178 -7.78 14.58 0.18
CA PRO A 178 -7.73 13.26 -0.41
C PRO A 178 -9.01 12.48 -0.22
#